data_fdf0f446e5d1e997c049afe89e6b02f3
#
_entry.id   fdf0f446e5d1e997c049afe89e6b02f3
#
_cell.length_a   1.000
_cell.length_b   1.000
_cell.length_c   1.000
_cell.angle_alpha   90.00
_cell.angle_beta   90.00
_cell.angle_gamma   90.00
#
_symmetry.space_group_name_H-M   'P 1'
#
loop_
_entity.id
_entity.type
_entity.pdbx_description
1 polymer ?
#
loop_
_entity_poly.entity_id
_entity_poly.type
_entity_poly.pdbx_seq_one_letter_code
_entity_poly.pdbx_strand_id
1 'polypeptide(L)'
;MTSTPINAEDELPEPTWWARHQLQVVPWLFLAPALLMFTVYVIAPIFQSMALSLYDWDGLGKPKFIGLANYVELVSDPDFHIALKNNVIWLFCFLLALPAGLGLALMLNQTVFGIRLAKSLFFFPFVISQVVIGLVFSWFYDPTNGLLVHVLTFFGIPPIAVLSDENFVTYGIVIAGLYPQVAYCMILYLTGLNNLRPDLIEAARLEGAKGWTMLFKIVLPQLRPATFIAVVVTIIGSLRSFDMISIMTQGGPYGQSRVLAYYMYEQALSEYGYRMGYGTAIATVLFFIMLVYIVFVLWRVYKQEQETD
;
A
#
# COMPACT_ATOMS: atom_id res chain seq x y z
N MET A 1 -71.40 -42.27 5.59
CA MET A 1 -70.18 -41.66 5.05
C MET A 1 -69.39 -41.13 6.25
N THR A 2 -68.47 -41.93 6.74
CA THR A 2 -67.65 -41.61 7.91
C THR A 2 -66.38 -40.97 7.43
N SER A 3 -66.22 -39.69 7.63
CA SER A 3 -64.99 -38.95 7.36
C SER A 3 -63.96 -39.30 8.44
N THR A 4 -62.91 -40.02 8.08
CA THR A 4 -61.75 -40.30 8.89
C THR A 4 -60.98 -38.94 9.07
N PRO A 5 -60.68 -38.54 10.30
CA PRO A 5 -59.82 -37.35 10.49
C PRO A 5 -58.41 -37.70 10.02
N ILE A 6 -57.87 -36.85 9.13
CA ILE A 6 -56.49 -36.91 8.73
C ILE A 6 -55.68 -36.39 9.97
N ASN A 7 -54.98 -37.32 10.62
CA ASN A 7 -54.00 -36.96 11.66
C ASN A 7 -52.87 -36.14 11.00
N ALA A 8 -52.89 -34.85 11.23
CA ALA A 8 -51.90 -33.90 10.76
C ALA A 8 -50.64 -33.88 11.67
N GLU A 9 -50.22 -35.02 12.14
CA GLU A 9 -48.91 -35.21 12.80
C GLU A 9 -48.08 -36.22 11.98
N ASP A 10 -47.95 -35.97 10.66
CA ASP A 10 -46.76 -36.45 9.95
C ASP A 10 -45.57 -35.67 10.48
N GLU A 11 -44.92 -36.21 11.52
CA GLU A 11 -43.66 -35.70 12.05
C GLU A 11 -42.69 -35.61 10.89
N LEU A 12 -42.40 -34.37 10.49
CA LEU A 12 -41.33 -34.08 9.52
C LEU A 12 -40.04 -34.78 10.00
N PRO A 13 -39.40 -35.59 9.17
CA PRO A 13 -38.20 -36.31 9.59
C PRO A 13 -37.19 -35.31 10.15
N GLU A 14 -36.66 -35.61 11.34
CA GLU A 14 -35.67 -34.75 11.98
C GLU A 14 -34.59 -34.38 10.99
N PRO A 15 -34.27 -33.08 10.87
CA PRO A 15 -33.27 -32.63 9.90
C PRO A 15 -31.93 -33.34 10.19
N THR A 16 -31.35 -33.95 9.16
CA THR A 16 -30.06 -34.63 9.24
C THR A 16 -29.01 -33.68 9.80
N TRP A 17 -27.96 -34.23 10.44
CA TRP A 17 -26.83 -33.39 10.92
C TRP A 17 -26.35 -32.41 9.86
N TRP A 18 -26.26 -32.82 8.61
CA TRP A 18 -25.89 -31.98 7.48
C TRP A 18 -26.87 -30.83 7.27
N ALA A 19 -28.18 -31.08 7.28
CA ALA A 19 -29.19 -30.05 7.12
C ALA A 19 -29.16 -28.99 8.24
N ARG A 20 -28.78 -29.41 9.46
CA ARG A 20 -28.61 -28.48 10.61
C ARG A 20 -27.34 -27.61 10.51
N HIS A 21 -26.23 -28.13 9.93
CA HIS A 21 -24.94 -27.49 9.96
C HIS A 21 -24.45 -26.98 8.59
N GLN A 22 -25.18 -27.27 7.50
CA GLN A 22 -24.74 -26.89 6.15
C GLN A 22 -24.46 -25.40 6.00
N LEU A 23 -25.28 -24.51 6.61
CA LEU A 23 -25.07 -23.05 6.56
C LEU A 23 -23.79 -22.61 7.27
N GLN A 24 -23.29 -23.39 8.23
CA GLN A 24 -22.06 -23.11 8.94
C GLN A 24 -20.83 -23.76 8.28
N VAL A 25 -20.97 -25.00 7.78
CA VAL A 25 -19.86 -25.81 7.25
C VAL A 25 -19.54 -25.48 5.80
N VAL A 26 -20.58 -25.29 4.96
CA VAL A 26 -20.40 -25.05 3.52
C VAL A 26 -19.51 -23.84 3.22
N PRO A 27 -19.63 -22.66 3.87
CA PRO A 27 -18.73 -21.53 3.62
C PRO A 27 -17.26 -21.89 3.89
N TRP A 28 -16.98 -22.64 4.97
CA TRP A 28 -15.62 -23.07 5.30
C TRP A 28 -15.04 -24.06 4.29
N LEU A 29 -15.86 -24.97 3.74
CA LEU A 29 -15.42 -25.90 2.69
C LEU A 29 -15.05 -25.15 1.40
N PHE A 30 -15.81 -24.12 1.03
CA PHE A 30 -15.48 -23.30 -0.13
C PHE A 30 -14.24 -22.41 0.10
N LEU A 31 -14.03 -21.95 1.32
CA LEU A 31 -12.85 -21.15 1.69
C LEU A 31 -11.60 -22.02 1.92
N ALA A 32 -11.76 -23.29 2.28
CA ALA A 32 -10.64 -24.15 2.67
C ALA A 32 -9.49 -24.24 1.65
N PRO A 33 -9.71 -24.38 0.34
CA PRO A 33 -8.63 -24.40 -0.64
C PRO A 33 -7.82 -23.09 -0.65
N ALA A 34 -8.52 -21.94 -0.60
CA ALA A 34 -7.87 -20.62 -0.57
C ALA A 34 -7.11 -20.41 0.74
N LEU A 35 -7.70 -20.77 1.88
CA LEU A 35 -7.06 -20.68 3.19
C LEU A 35 -5.85 -21.60 3.30
N LEU A 36 -5.92 -22.81 2.75
CA LEU A 36 -4.79 -23.74 2.71
C LEU A 36 -3.61 -23.11 1.93
N MET A 37 -3.87 -22.64 0.71
CA MET A 37 -2.87 -21.98 -0.12
C MET A 37 -2.28 -20.75 0.58
N PHE A 38 -3.12 -19.91 1.17
CA PHE A 38 -2.67 -18.74 1.93
C PHE A 38 -1.80 -19.14 3.12
N THR A 39 -2.18 -20.18 3.86
CA THR A 39 -1.41 -20.67 5.00
C THR A 39 -0.04 -21.21 4.57
N VAL A 40 0.00 -22.03 3.51
CA VAL A 40 1.25 -22.65 3.05
C VAL A 40 2.20 -21.65 2.40
N TYR A 41 1.69 -20.73 1.58
CA TYR A 41 2.53 -19.84 0.77
C TYR A 41 2.72 -18.44 1.36
N VAL A 42 1.94 -18.04 2.36
CA VAL A 42 2.07 -16.73 3.01
C VAL A 42 2.37 -16.87 4.50
N ILE A 43 1.51 -17.55 5.27
CA ILE A 43 1.66 -17.59 6.73
C ILE A 43 2.90 -18.43 7.13
N ALA A 44 3.07 -19.61 6.57
CA ALA A 44 4.19 -20.48 6.93
C ALA A 44 5.56 -19.85 6.61
N PRO A 45 5.80 -19.21 5.43
CA PRO A 45 7.05 -18.51 5.16
C PRO A 45 7.31 -17.31 6.08
N ILE A 46 6.28 -16.60 6.56
CA ILE A 46 6.44 -15.51 7.53
C ILE A 46 7.05 -16.07 8.82
N PHE A 47 6.50 -17.16 9.38
CA PHE A 47 7.05 -17.80 10.59
C PHE A 47 8.43 -18.39 10.36
N GLN A 48 8.68 -18.98 9.19
CA GLN A 48 10.01 -19.46 8.81
C GLN A 48 11.03 -18.32 8.75
N SER A 49 10.68 -17.20 8.14
CA SER A 49 11.52 -15.99 8.09
C SER A 49 11.84 -15.48 9.49
N MET A 50 10.82 -15.39 10.37
CA MET A 50 11.02 -15.00 11.76
C MET A 50 11.95 -15.98 12.52
N ALA A 51 11.82 -17.27 12.29
CA ALA A 51 12.71 -18.27 12.89
C ALA A 51 14.14 -18.11 12.36
N LEU A 52 14.32 -17.95 11.04
CA LEU A 52 15.63 -17.79 10.42
C LEU A 52 16.34 -16.50 10.85
N SER A 53 15.63 -15.47 11.25
CA SER A 53 16.21 -14.22 11.77
C SER A 53 17.05 -14.42 13.05
N LEU A 54 16.86 -15.54 13.75
CA LEU A 54 17.61 -15.93 14.94
C LEU A 54 18.86 -16.77 14.63
N TYR A 55 19.14 -16.98 13.34
CA TYR A 55 20.26 -17.79 12.89
C TYR A 55 21.24 -16.98 12.05
N ASP A 56 22.51 -17.35 12.14
CA ASP A 56 23.52 -16.99 11.15
C ASP A 56 23.45 -18.03 10.02
N TRP A 57 23.04 -17.59 8.83
CA TRP A 57 22.84 -18.46 7.67
C TRP A 57 23.03 -17.71 6.37
N ASP A 58 23.81 -18.29 5.49
CA ASP A 58 24.13 -17.77 4.15
C ASP A 58 23.23 -18.32 3.03
N GLY A 59 22.23 -19.16 3.37
CA GLY A 59 21.37 -19.84 2.39
C GLY A 59 21.91 -21.20 1.95
N LEU A 60 23.14 -21.51 2.31
CA LEU A 60 23.83 -22.75 1.97
C LEU A 60 24.12 -23.64 3.20
N GLY A 61 24.42 -24.55 3.50
CA GLY A 61 24.83 -25.25 4.73
C GLY A 61 23.79 -25.27 5.85
N LYS A 62 24.26 -25.62 7.05
CA LYS A 62 23.41 -25.68 8.25
C LYS A 62 23.34 -24.31 8.94
N PRO A 63 22.14 -23.78 9.22
CA PRO A 63 22.00 -22.53 9.97
C PRO A 63 22.55 -22.71 11.39
N LYS A 64 23.31 -21.72 11.87
CA LYS A 64 23.85 -21.66 13.24
C LYS A 64 22.97 -20.75 14.08
N PHE A 65 22.41 -21.27 15.16
CA PHE A 65 21.60 -20.47 16.08
C PHE A 65 22.47 -19.43 16.82
N ILE A 66 22.13 -18.15 16.70
CA ILE A 66 22.83 -17.02 17.33
C ILE A 66 21.90 -16.15 18.19
N GLY A 67 20.63 -16.55 18.36
CA GLY A 67 19.65 -15.78 19.13
C GLY A 67 19.38 -14.39 18.54
N LEU A 68 19.48 -13.35 19.35
CA LEU A 68 19.15 -11.97 18.93
C LEU A 68 20.36 -11.20 18.35
N ALA A 69 21.47 -11.86 18.03
CA ALA A 69 22.68 -11.17 17.56
C ALA A 69 22.45 -10.36 16.28
N ASN A 70 21.65 -10.86 15.32
CA ASN A 70 21.26 -10.11 14.12
C ASN A 70 20.54 -8.80 14.45
N TYR A 71 19.70 -8.78 15.48
CA TYR A 71 18.96 -7.56 15.90
C TYR A 71 19.88 -6.58 16.64
N VAL A 72 20.84 -7.06 17.41
CA VAL A 72 21.85 -6.19 18.06
C VAL A 72 22.72 -5.51 17.00
N GLU A 73 23.18 -6.27 16.01
CA GLU A 73 23.91 -5.74 14.87
C GLU A 73 23.07 -4.68 14.12
N LEU A 74 21.81 -5.00 13.81
CA LEU A 74 20.88 -4.13 13.10
C LEU A 74 20.71 -2.75 13.77
N VAL A 75 20.59 -2.72 15.09
CA VAL A 75 20.47 -1.44 15.84
C VAL A 75 21.72 -0.58 15.72
N SER A 76 22.88 -1.20 15.51
CA SER A 76 24.17 -0.51 15.37
C SER A 76 24.56 -0.19 13.92
N ASP A 77 23.79 -0.68 12.96
CA ASP A 77 24.09 -0.61 11.54
C ASP A 77 23.67 0.75 10.94
N PRO A 78 24.64 1.56 10.45
CA PRO A 78 24.34 2.85 9.81
C PRO A 78 23.43 2.71 8.57
N ASP A 79 23.62 1.66 7.78
CA ASP A 79 22.85 1.41 6.55
C ASP A 79 21.38 1.11 6.86
N PHE A 80 21.12 0.40 7.95
CA PHE A 80 19.75 0.21 8.45
C PHE A 80 19.09 1.54 8.82
N HIS A 81 19.82 2.45 9.48
CA HIS A 81 19.28 3.74 9.85
C HIS A 81 18.99 4.62 8.62
N ILE A 82 19.84 4.56 7.58
CA ILE A 82 19.59 5.22 6.30
C ILE A 82 18.31 4.67 5.68
N ALA A 83 18.16 3.35 5.61
CA ALA A 83 16.98 2.70 5.05
C ALA A 83 15.70 3.05 5.82
N LEU A 84 15.76 3.08 7.15
CA LEU A 84 14.65 3.46 8.02
C LEU A 84 14.25 4.94 7.81
N LYS A 85 15.24 5.85 7.78
CA LYS A 85 15.03 7.27 7.47
C LYS A 85 14.34 7.45 6.12
N ASN A 86 14.80 6.73 5.09
CA ASN A 86 14.20 6.80 3.77
C ASN A 86 12.76 6.27 3.75
N ASN A 87 12.44 5.19 4.47
CA ASN A 87 11.05 4.76 4.63
C ASN A 87 10.16 5.84 5.26
N VAL A 88 10.69 6.61 6.23
CA VAL A 88 9.96 7.74 6.82
C VAL A 88 9.75 8.85 5.79
N ILE A 89 10.75 9.19 4.98
CA ILE A 89 10.63 10.15 3.87
C ILE A 89 9.57 9.69 2.88
N TRP A 90 9.63 8.43 2.46
CA TRP A 90 8.64 7.83 1.56
C TRP A 90 7.23 7.94 2.15
N LEU A 91 7.05 7.62 3.44
CA LEU A 91 5.77 7.69 4.12
C LEU A 91 5.17 9.10 4.06
N PHE A 92 5.94 10.11 4.49
CA PHE A 92 5.45 11.48 4.53
C PHE A 92 5.18 12.05 3.14
N CYS A 93 6.06 11.78 2.18
CA CYS A 93 5.87 12.25 0.81
C CYS A 93 4.66 11.54 0.14
N PHE A 94 4.49 10.23 0.34
CA PHE A 94 3.35 9.51 -0.23
C PHE A 94 2.01 9.98 0.33
N LEU A 95 1.96 10.45 1.57
CA LEU A 95 0.74 11.06 2.10
C LEU A 95 0.29 12.30 1.31
N LEU A 96 1.19 12.96 0.57
CA LEU A 96 0.83 14.06 -0.35
C LEU A 96 -0.03 13.57 -1.53
N ALA A 97 0.01 12.28 -1.85
CA ALA A 97 -0.87 11.72 -2.87
C ALA A 97 -2.36 11.81 -2.50
N LEU A 98 -2.69 11.86 -1.22
CA LEU A 98 -4.08 11.99 -0.76
C LEU A 98 -4.70 13.33 -1.18
N PRO A 99 -4.16 14.50 -0.75
CA PRO A 99 -4.71 15.78 -1.17
C PRO A 99 -4.58 16.01 -2.68
N ALA A 100 -3.50 15.54 -3.33
CA ALA A 100 -3.32 15.65 -4.78
C ALA A 100 -4.37 14.82 -5.53
N GLY A 101 -4.59 13.56 -5.13
CA GLY A 101 -5.60 12.69 -5.70
C GLY A 101 -7.03 13.20 -5.48
N LEU A 102 -7.32 13.74 -4.29
CA LEU A 102 -8.60 14.39 -4.02
C LEU A 102 -8.80 15.62 -4.92
N GLY A 103 -7.79 16.47 -5.05
CA GLY A 103 -7.84 17.62 -5.94
C GLY A 103 -8.16 17.24 -7.38
N LEU A 104 -7.45 16.25 -7.93
CA LEU A 104 -7.73 15.70 -9.26
C LEU A 104 -9.14 15.09 -9.35
N ALA A 105 -9.57 14.34 -8.34
CA ALA A 105 -10.90 13.75 -8.32
C ALA A 105 -12.01 14.82 -8.36
N LEU A 106 -11.87 15.89 -7.58
CA LEU A 106 -12.81 17.01 -7.59
C LEU A 106 -12.83 17.72 -8.95
N MET A 107 -11.67 17.94 -9.58
CA MET A 107 -11.58 18.54 -10.92
C MET A 107 -12.22 17.65 -11.99
N LEU A 108 -12.05 16.33 -11.89
CA LEU A 108 -12.56 15.38 -12.88
C LEU A 108 -14.00 14.91 -12.59
N ASN A 109 -14.57 15.24 -11.43
CA ASN A 109 -15.95 14.91 -11.09
C ASN A 109 -16.94 15.90 -11.71
N GLN A 110 -16.91 15.99 -13.03
CA GLN A 110 -17.75 16.88 -13.83
C GLN A 110 -18.37 16.11 -15.00
N THR A 111 -19.45 16.64 -15.56
CA THR A 111 -20.17 16.07 -16.71
C THR A 111 -19.94 16.93 -17.97
N VAL A 112 -18.67 17.03 -18.39
CA VAL A 112 -18.30 17.79 -19.58
C VAL A 112 -17.84 16.85 -20.70
N PHE A 113 -17.90 17.34 -21.95
CA PHE A 113 -17.41 16.59 -23.10
C PHE A 113 -15.92 16.24 -22.93
N GLY A 114 -15.55 14.99 -23.24
CA GLY A 114 -14.16 14.54 -23.16
C GLY A 114 -13.69 14.13 -21.74
N ILE A 115 -14.50 14.30 -20.70
CA ILE A 115 -14.11 13.96 -19.31
C ILE A 115 -13.69 12.51 -19.14
N ARG A 116 -14.27 11.58 -19.91
CA ARG A 116 -13.90 10.15 -19.88
C ARG A 116 -12.46 9.96 -20.33
N LEU A 117 -12.05 10.66 -21.39
CA LEU A 117 -10.66 10.61 -21.87
C LEU A 117 -9.70 11.18 -20.83
N ALA A 118 -10.04 12.34 -20.23
CA ALA A 118 -9.25 12.93 -19.15
C ALA A 118 -9.10 11.98 -17.97
N LYS A 119 -10.19 11.36 -17.50
CA LYS A 119 -10.13 10.34 -16.43
C LYS A 119 -9.21 9.17 -16.79
N SER A 120 -9.27 8.68 -18.03
CA SER A 120 -8.40 7.58 -18.49
C SER A 120 -6.92 7.99 -18.52
N LEU A 121 -6.61 9.20 -19.01
CA LEU A 121 -5.23 9.71 -19.05
C LEU A 121 -4.63 9.89 -17.64
N PHE A 122 -5.40 10.45 -16.71
CA PHE A 122 -4.94 10.60 -15.32
C PHE A 122 -4.87 9.27 -14.55
N PHE A 123 -5.63 8.25 -14.96
CA PHE A 123 -5.57 6.91 -14.38
C PHE A 123 -4.45 6.05 -14.97
N PHE A 124 -4.01 6.36 -16.20
CA PHE A 124 -3.00 5.58 -16.93
C PHE A 124 -1.72 5.26 -16.12
N PRO A 125 -1.15 6.19 -15.31
CA PRO A 125 0.03 5.90 -14.50
C PRO A 125 -0.13 4.72 -13.55
N PHE A 126 -1.30 4.51 -13.00
CA PHE A 126 -1.57 3.40 -12.09
C PHE A 126 -1.57 2.03 -12.78
N VAL A 127 -1.92 1.99 -14.07
CA VAL A 127 -1.97 0.75 -14.85
C VAL A 127 -0.59 0.29 -15.31
N ILE A 128 0.38 1.21 -15.39
CA ILE A 128 1.74 0.90 -15.81
C ILE A 128 2.50 0.22 -14.65
N SER A 129 3.33 -0.77 -15.00
CA SER A 129 4.26 -1.38 -14.04
C SER A 129 5.20 -0.34 -13.43
N GLN A 130 5.45 -0.42 -12.13
CA GLN A 130 6.40 0.46 -11.43
C GLN A 130 7.82 0.37 -12.02
N VAL A 131 8.22 -0.79 -12.54
CA VAL A 131 9.50 -0.97 -13.24
C VAL A 131 9.58 -0.08 -14.47
N VAL A 132 8.52 -0.06 -15.30
CA VAL A 132 8.47 0.79 -16.51
C VAL A 132 8.47 2.28 -16.12
N ILE A 133 7.72 2.66 -15.09
CA ILE A 133 7.74 4.04 -14.60
C ILE A 133 9.15 4.41 -14.12
N GLY A 134 9.82 3.54 -13.38
CA GLY A 134 11.19 3.73 -12.94
C GLY A 134 12.16 3.97 -14.10
N LEU A 135 12.06 3.15 -15.16
CA LEU A 135 12.88 3.34 -16.37
C LEU A 135 12.60 4.68 -17.08
N VAL A 136 11.33 5.05 -17.24
CA VAL A 136 10.94 6.32 -17.87
C VAL A 136 11.47 7.49 -17.04
N PHE A 137 11.35 7.44 -15.71
CA PHE A 137 11.88 8.50 -14.86
C PHE A 137 13.41 8.50 -14.79
N SER A 138 14.10 7.36 -14.93
CA SER A 138 15.56 7.31 -15.06
C SER A 138 16.01 8.07 -16.33
N TRP A 139 15.32 7.91 -17.46
CA TRP A 139 15.58 8.70 -18.66
C TRP A 139 15.20 10.18 -18.50
N PHE A 140 14.10 10.46 -17.81
CA PHE A 140 13.68 11.83 -17.50
C PHE A 140 14.74 12.58 -16.68
N TYR A 141 15.39 11.92 -15.73
CA TYR A 141 16.43 12.45 -14.85
C TYR A 141 17.85 12.34 -15.41
N ASP A 142 18.05 11.78 -16.61
CA ASP A 142 19.39 11.67 -17.20
C ASP A 142 20.08 13.04 -17.24
N PRO A 143 21.27 13.17 -16.64
CA PRO A 143 21.94 14.47 -16.51
C PRO A 143 22.48 15.03 -17.83
N THR A 144 22.50 14.22 -18.90
CA THR A 144 23.05 14.62 -20.20
C THR A 144 21.94 14.94 -21.20
N ASN A 145 20.97 14.04 -21.34
CA ASN A 145 19.95 14.10 -22.37
C ASN A 145 18.52 14.03 -21.81
N GLY A 146 18.35 14.03 -20.49
CA GLY A 146 17.05 13.94 -19.87
C GLY A 146 16.18 15.17 -20.05
N LEU A 147 14.87 14.97 -20.06
CA LEU A 147 13.92 16.09 -20.22
C LEU A 147 14.07 17.12 -19.11
N LEU A 148 14.37 16.69 -17.87
CA LEU A 148 14.59 17.59 -16.74
C LEU A 148 15.72 18.57 -17.00
N VAL A 149 16.84 18.11 -17.55
CA VAL A 149 18.01 18.96 -17.89
C VAL A 149 17.63 20.02 -18.89
N HIS A 150 16.90 19.65 -19.95
CA HIS A 150 16.45 20.61 -20.97
C HIS A 150 15.52 21.67 -20.37
N VAL A 151 14.60 21.25 -19.49
CA VAL A 151 13.69 22.19 -18.80
C VAL A 151 14.48 23.14 -17.87
N LEU A 152 15.39 22.61 -17.05
CA LEU A 152 16.22 23.43 -16.15
C LEU A 152 17.08 24.43 -16.94
N THR A 153 17.73 23.97 -17.99
CA THR A 153 18.57 24.82 -18.85
C THR A 153 17.76 25.94 -19.53
N PHE A 154 16.53 25.65 -19.96
CA PHE A 154 15.63 26.65 -20.52
C PHE A 154 15.33 27.79 -19.54
N PHE A 155 15.24 27.48 -18.24
CA PHE A 155 15.06 28.49 -17.18
C PHE A 155 16.39 29.06 -16.64
N GLY A 156 17.54 28.73 -17.24
CA GLY A 156 18.84 29.19 -16.80
C GLY A 156 19.33 28.54 -15.49
N ILE A 157 18.72 27.42 -15.08
CA ILE A 157 19.11 26.67 -13.88
C ILE A 157 20.13 25.61 -14.29
N PRO A 158 21.25 25.46 -13.54
CA PRO A 158 22.25 24.45 -13.84
C PRO A 158 21.65 23.03 -13.75
N PRO A 159 22.10 22.09 -14.59
CA PRO A 159 21.66 20.70 -14.54
C PRO A 159 21.92 20.07 -13.17
N ILE A 160 20.96 19.32 -12.67
CA ILE A 160 21.03 18.58 -11.41
C ILE A 160 21.02 17.08 -11.72
N ALA A 161 22.03 16.36 -11.29
CA ALA A 161 22.12 14.91 -11.42
C ALA A 161 21.31 14.22 -10.28
N VAL A 162 19.98 14.30 -10.35
CA VAL A 162 19.06 13.90 -9.28
C VAL A 162 19.33 12.50 -8.72
N LEU A 163 19.60 11.52 -9.58
CA LEU A 163 19.83 10.14 -9.15
C LEU A 163 21.27 9.84 -8.71
N SER A 164 22.20 10.77 -8.93
CA SER A 164 23.61 10.63 -8.55
C SER A 164 23.99 11.50 -7.35
N ASP A 165 23.10 12.35 -6.87
CA ASP A 165 23.29 13.20 -5.71
C ASP A 165 22.68 12.57 -4.46
N GLU A 166 23.48 12.39 -3.42
CA GLU A 166 23.08 11.76 -2.15
C GLU A 166 21.91 12.46 -1.46
N ASN A 167 21.77 13.78 -1.63
CA ASN A 167 20.73 14.56 -0.98
C ASN A 167 19.39 14.53 -1.75
N PHE A 168 19.45 14.33 -3.07
CA PHE A 168 18.26 14.43 -3.93
C PHE A 168 17.74 13.07 -4.39
N VAL A 169 18.55 12.02 -4.38
CA VAL A 169 18.20 10.70 -4.94
C VAL A 169 16.88 10.14 -4.38
N THR A 170 16.74 10.12 -3.05
CA THR A 170 15.51 9.60 -2.43
C THR A 170 14.27 10.39 -2.85
N TYR A 171 14.36 11.71 -2.88
CA TYR A 171 13.25 12.57 -3.30
C TYR A 171 12.93 12.41 -4.78
N GLY A 172 13.93 12.24 -5.65
CA GLY A 172 13.75 11.97 -7.07
C GLY A 172 12.95 10.68 -7.31
N ILE A 173 13.33 9.61 -6.61
CA ILE A 173 12.62 8.32 -6.71
C ILE A 173 11.20 8.42 -6.14
N VAL A 174 11.03 9.11 -5.00
CA VAL A 174 9.71 9.35 -4.39
C VAL A 174 8.78 10.12 -5.34
N ILE A 175 9.27 11.14 -6.04
CA ILE A 175 8.49 11.90 -7.03
C ILE A 175 8.03 10.97 -8.16
N ALA A 176 8.90 10.09 -8.64
CA ALA A 176 8.52 9.09 -9.64
C ALA A 176 7.42 8.14 -9.12
N GLY A 177 7.53 7.69 -7.86
CA GLY A 177 6.55 6.84 -7.18
C GLY A 177 5.23 7.54 -6.87
N LEU A 178 5.25 8.86 -6.64
CA LEU A 178 4.03 9.64 -6.43
C LEU A 178 3.12 9.67 -7.66
N TYR A 179 3.68 9.60 -8.86
CA TYR A 179 2.92 9.67 -10.10
C TYR A 179 1.82 8.59 -10.19
N PRO A 180 2.08 7.28 -10.04
CA PRO A 180 1.04 6.27 -9.97
C PRO A 180 0.22 6.33 -8.67
N GLN A 181 0.79 6.73 -7.55
CA GLN A 181 0.10 6.78 -6.27
C GLN A 181 -1.00 7.86 -6.24
N VAL A 182 -0.76 9.03 -6.83
CA VAL A 182 -1.76 10.08 -6.99
C VAL A 182 -2.91 9.61 -7.88
N ALA A 183 -2.62 8.89 -8.96
CA ALA A 183 -3.63 8.32 -9.84
C ALA A 183 -4.53 7.30 -9.10
N TYR A 184 -3.93 6.48 -8.24
CA TYR A 184 -4.67 5.54 -7.39
C TYR A 184 -5.58 6.25 -6.38
N CYS A 185 -5.05 7.24 -5.67
CA CYS A 185 -5.86 8.05 -4.74
C CYS A 185 -6.99 8.77 -5.46
N MET A 186 -6.74 9.31 -6.65
CA MET A 186 -7.75 9.95 -7.49
C MET A 186 -8.93 9.02 -7.78
N ILE A 187 -8.69 7.76 -8.19
CA ILE A 187 -9.79 6.82 -8.52
C ILE A 187 -10.60 6.45 -7.28
N LEU A 188 -9.93 6.27 -6.13
CA LEU A 188 -10.63 6.01 -4.87
C LEU A 188 -11.55 7.18 -4.49
N TYR A 189 -11.06 8.41 -4.59
CA TYR A 189 -11.88 9.59 -4.31
C TYR A 189 -12.97 9.82 -5.36
N LEU A 190 -12.72 9.55 -6.65
CA LEU A 190 -13.79 9.60 -7.67
C LEU A 190 -14.90 8.60 -7.36
N THR A 191 -14.55 7.39 -6.96
CA THR A 191 -15.54 6.40 -6.54
C THR A 191 -16.31 6.87 -5.31
N GLY A 192 -15.63 7.43 -4.31
CA GLY A 192 -16.27 8.02 -3.14
C GLY A 192 -17.20 9.18 -3.49
N LEU A 193 -16.78 10.08 -4.39
CA LEU A 193 -17.59 11.22 -4.84
C LEU A 193 -18.87 10.79 -5.57
N ASN A 194 -18.82 9.69 -6.33
CA ASN A 194 -19.98 9.14 -7.01
C ASN A 194 -21.01 8.50 -6.04
N ASN A 195 -20.58 8.14 -4.83
CA ASN A 195 -21.41 7.54 -3.79
C ASN A 195 -21.90 8.55 -2.74
N LEU A 196 -21.66 9.86 -2.94
CA LEU A 196 -22.17 10.89 -2.04
C LEU A 196 -23.69 10.93 -2.08
N ARG A 197 -24.29 11.25 -0.94
CA ARG A 197 -25.75 11.42 -0.81
C ARG A 197 -26.18 12.75 -1.44
N PRO A 198 -26.94 12.73 -2.55
CA PRO A 198 -27.37 13.97 -3.24
C PRO A 198 -28.18 14.88 -2.33
N ASP A 199 -29.08 14.28 -1.51
CA ASP A 199 -29.97 15.02 -0.61
C ASP A 199 -29.20 15.93 0.36
N LEU A 200 -28.07 15.45 0.91
CA LEU A 200 -27.24 16.24 1.81
C LEU A 200 -26.52 17.39 1.10
N ILE A 201 -26.13 17.17 -0.16
CA ILE A 201 -25.50 18.22 -0.98
C ILE A 201 -26.51 19.29 -1.36
N GLU A 202 -27.73 18.91 -1.73
CA GLU A 202 -28.81 19.85 -2.09
C GLU A 202 -29.26 20.66 -0.86
N ALA A 203 -29.50 20.02 0.28
CA ALA A 203 -29.81 20.66 1.53
C ALA A 203 -28.76 21.71 1.93
N ALA A 204 -27.49 21.31 1.88
CA ALA A 204 -26.37 22.21 2.20
C ALA A 204 -26.29 23.42 1.24
N ARG A 205 -26.61 23.22 -0.05
CA ARG A 205 -26.70 24.33 -1.04
C ARG A 205 -27.82 25.29 -0.72
N LEU A 206 -29.00 24.79 -0.29
CA LEU A 206 -30.13 25.61 0.12
C LEU A 206 -29.79 26.43 1.38
N GLU A 207 -29.01 25.88 2.30
CA GLU A 207 -28.46 26.57 3.48
C GLU A 207 -27.31 27.54 3.15
N GLY A 208 -26.92 27.67 1.87
CA GLY A 208 -25.89 28.60 1.42
C GLY A 208 -24.46 28.11 1.49
N ALA A 209 -24.22 26.79 1.75
CA ALA A 209 -22.87 26.22 1.75
C ALA A 209 -22.26 26.24 0.35
N LYS A 210 -21.09 26.87 0.18
CA LYS A 210 -20.33 26.98 -1.09
C LYS A 210 -18.85 26.78 -0.89
N GLY A 211 -18.14 26.43 -1.97
CA GLY A 211 -16.67 26.35 -2.00
C GLY A 211 -16.09 25.50 -0.87
N TRP A 212 -15.21 26.09 -0.08
CA TRP A 212 -14.50 25.40 1.01
C TRP A 212 -15.44 24.88 2.11
N THR A 213 -16.53 25.61 2.41
CA THR A 213 -17.52 25.16 3.41
C THR A 213 -18.19 23.87 2.96
N MET A 214 -18.62 23.81 1.70
CA MET A 214 -19.18 22.59 1.10
C MET A 214 -18.16 21.44 1.15
N LEU A 215 -16.93 21.70 0.76
CA LEU A 215 -15.88 20.68 0.73
C LEU A 215 -15.58 20.12 2.13
N PHE A 216 -15.22 20.97 3.09
CA PHE A 216 -14.75 20.51 4.40
C PHE A 216 -15.87 20.06 5.34
N LYS A 217 -17.07 20.66 5.26
CA LYS A 217 -18.15 20.33 6.19
C LYS A 217 -19.11 19.27 5.67
N ILE A 218 -19.23 19.09 4.35
CA ILE A 218 -20.23 18.19 3.76
C ILE A 218 -19.57 17.05 2.97
N VAL A 219 -18.68 17.38 2.01
CA VAL A 219 -18.10 16.38 1.11
C VAL A 219 -17.05 15.52 1.82
N LEU A 220 -16.06 16.14 2.45
CA LEU A 220 -14.97 15.42 3.10
C LEU A 220 -15.42 14.44 4.21
N PRO A 221 -16.38 14.80 5.08
CA PRO A 221 -16.93 13.85 6.05
C PRO A 221 -17.58 12.62 5.41
N GLN A 222 -18.27 12.79 4.28
CA GLN A 222 -18.85 11.66 3.54
C GLN A 222 -17.81 10.81 2.81
N LEU A 223 -16.63 11.39 2.48
CA LEU A 223 -15.51 10.68 1.88
C LEU A 223 -14.63 9.91 2.88
N ARG A 224 -14.96 9.91 4.17
CA ARG A 224 -14.18 9.19 5.21
C ARG A 224 -13.85 7.74 4.83
N PRO A 225 -14.78 6.90 4.31
CA PRO A 225 -14.46 5.54 3.93
C PRO A 225 -13.42 5.46 2.80
N ALA A 226 -13.56 6.29 1.77
CA ALA A 226 -12.61 6.36 0.66
C ALA A 226 -11.23 6.88 1.12
N THR A 227 -11.22 7.92 1.96
CA THR A 227 -10.00 8.47 2.58
C THR A 227 -9.29 7.42 3.43
N PHE A 228 -10.05 6.66 4.21
CA PHE A 228 -9.50 5.59 5.03
C PHE A 228 -8.76 4.55 4.18
N ILE A 229 -9.40 4.02 3.14
CA ILE A 229 -8.78 3.07 2.22
C ILE A 229 -7.55 3.69 1.56
N ALA A 230 -7.64 4.94 1.08
CA ALA A 230 -6.53 5.65 0.47
C ALA A 230 -5.33 5.79 1.42
N VAL A 231 -5.55 6.16 2.68
CA VAL A 231 -4.51 6.25 3.72
C VAL A 231 -3.84 4.89 3.96
N VAL A 232 -4.65 3.84 4.18
CA VAL A 232 -4.13 2.49 4.46
C VAL A 232 -3.23 2.00 3.34
N VAL A 233 -3.72 2.07 2.10
CA VAL A 233 -2.96 1.57 0.93
C VAL A 233 -1.73 2.43 0.66
N THR A 234 -1.82 3.75 0.85
CA THR A 234 -0.68 4.66 0.68
C THR A 234 0.44 4.35 1.67
N ILE A 235 0.12 4.12 2.95
CA ILE A 235 1.13 3.79 3.97
C ILE A 235 1.74 2.42 3.71
N ILE A 236 0.93 1.40 3.40
CA ILE A 236 1.45 0.08 3.04
C ILE A 236 2.35 0.19 1.80
N GLY A 237 1.93 0.93 0.78
CA GLY A 237 2.70 1.15 -0.45
C GLY A 237 4.07 1.81 -0.18
N SER A 238 4.11 2.83 0.68
CA SER A 238 5.35 3.52 1.04
C SER A 238 6.34 2.62 1.78
N LEU A 239 5.86 1.76 2.69
CA LEU A 239 6.70 0.83 3.46
C LEU A 239 7.22 -0.34 2.62
N ARG A 240 6.49 -0.71 1.56
CA ARG A 240 6.84 -1.80 0.64
C ARG A 240 7.57 -1.34 -0.62
N SER A 241 7.95 -0.08 -0.71
CA SER A 241 8.68 0.45 -1.86
C SER A 241 9.97 -0.35 -2.08
N PHE A 242 10.07 -1.02 -3.22
CA PHE A 242 11.22 -1.83 -3.62
C PHE A 242 11.56 -1.59 -5.10
N ASP A 243 10.57 -1.76 -5.99
CA ASP A 243 10.76 -1.82 -7.44
C ASP A 243 11.46 -0.57 -8.00
N MET A 244 11.03 0.62 -7.55
CA MET A 244 11.59 1.90 -7.98
C MET A 244 13.05 2.04 -7.60
N ILE A 245 13.41 1.69 -6.35
CA ILE A 245 14.78 1.75 -5.86
C ILE A 245 15.65 0.74 -6.63
N SER A 246 15.16 -0.46 -6.79
CA SER A 246 15.86 -1.53 -7.49
C SER A 246 16.18 -1.17 -8.95
N ILE A 247 15.25 -0.53 -9.66
CA ILE A 247 15.41 -0.24 -11.09
C ILE A 247 16.16 1.08 -11.35
N MET A 248 15.92 2.11 -10.53
CA MET A 248 16.45 3.45 -10.79
C MET A 248 17.88 3.64 -10.26
N THR A 249 18.22 3.06 -9.12
CA THR A 249 19.46 3.37 -8.42
C THR A 249 20.18 2.19 -7.81
N GLN A 250 19.50 1.04 -7.67
CA GLN A 250 20.03 -0.13 -6.98
C GLN A 250 20.58 0.23 -5.57
N GLY A 251 19.84 1.07 -4.84
CA GLY A 251 20.23 1.56 -3.52
C GLY A 251 21.23 2.73 -3.51
N GLY A 252 21.87 3.04 -4.64
CA GLY A 252 22.88 4.12 -4.78
C GLY A 252 22.33 5.53 -4.78
N PRO A 253 23.21 6.55 -4.80
CA PRO A 253 24.65 6.48 -4.57
C PRO A 253 24.97 6.15 -3.10
N TYR A 254 26.02 5.42 -2.88
CA TYR A 254 26.56 5.05 -1.53
C TYR A 254 25.51 4.55 -0.53
N GLY A 255 24.48 3.85 -1.01
CA GLY A 255 23.40 3.35 -0.16
C GLY A 255 22.32 4.36 0.24
N GLN A 256 22.42 5.62 -0.19
CA GLN A 256 21.56 6.72 0.28
C GLN A 256 20.10 6.64 -0.18
N SER A 257 19.79 5.82 -1.20
CA SER A 257 18.40 5.58 -1.62
C SER A 257 17.80 4.28 -1.07
N ARG A 258 18.54 3.52 -0.26
CA ARG A 258 18.04 2.29 0.34
C ARG A 258 16.77 2.53 1.16
N VAL A 259 15.84 1.61 1.07
CA VAL A 259 14.69 1.44 1.98
C VAL A 259 14.76 0.04 2.56
N LEU A 260 14.05 -0.22 3.65
CA LEU A 260 14.16 -1.51 4.36
C LEU A 260 13.88 -2.72 3.47
N ALA A 261 12.90 -2.63 2.56
CA ALA A 261 12.59 -3.71 1.62
C ALA A 261 13.73 -3.98 0.64
N TYR A 262 14.41 -2.93 0.15
CA TYR A 262 15.57 -3.08 -0.72
C TYR A 262 16.80 -3.55 0.06
N TYR A 263 17.04 -3.02 1.25
CA TYR A 263 18.16 -3.40 2.11
C TYR A 263 18.07 -4.88 2.54
N MET A 264 16.87 -5.36 2.87
CA MET A 264 16.61 -6.76 3.09
C MET A 264 17.05 -7.64 1.89
N TYR A 265 16.66 -7.25 0.68
CA TYR A 265 17.04 -7.94 -0.55
C TYR A 265 18.55 -7.91 -0.77
N GLU A 266 19.18 -6.76 -0.60
CA GLU A 266 20.62 -6.57 -0.77
C GLU A 266 21.43 -7.48 0.19
N GLN A 267 21.00 -7.60 1.44
CA GLN A 267 21.67 -8.44 2.44
C GLN A 267 21.40 -9.94 2.24
N ALA A 268 20.18 -10.31 1.84
CA ALA A 268 19.79 -11.71 1.75
C ALA A 268 20.11 -12.36 0.40
N LEU A 269 19.90 -11.65 -0.71
CA LEU A 269 19.77 -12.23 -2.05
C LEU A 269 20.68 -11.60 -3.11
N SER A 270 21.35 -10.48 -2.83
CA SER A 270 22.24 -9.87 -3.80
C SER A 270 23.60 -10.58 -3.85
N GLU A 271 24.34 -10.38 -4.94
CA GLU A 271 25.68 -10.97 -5.15
C GLU A 271 26.69 -10.59 -4.06
N TYR A 272 26.42 -9.58 -3.28
CA TYR A 272 27.33 -9.04 -2.25
C TYR A 272 26.95 -9.43 -0.82
N GLY A 273 25.74 -9.94 -0.59
CA GLY A 273 25.21 -10.16 0.76
C GLY A 273 25.38 -11.58 1.27
N TYR A 274 24.57 -12.48 0.76
CA TYR A 274 24.48 -13.88 1.23
C TYR A 274 24.28 -14.00 2.75
N ARG A 275 23.68 -12.97 3.39
CA ARG A 275 23.39 -12.94 4.84
C ARG A 275 21.90 -13.14 5.06
N MET A 276 21.41 -14.34 4.71
CA MET A 276 19.97 -14.62 4.78
C MET A 276 19.38 -14.45 6.18
N GLY A 277 20.12 -14.89 7.22
CA GLY A 277 19.70 -14.69 8.61
C GLY A 277 19.51 -13.20 8.96
N TYR A 278 20.46 -12.36 8.57
CA TYR A 278 20.39 -10.92 8.78
C TYR A 278 19.30 -10.25 7.93
N GLY A 279 19.19 -10.62 6.65
CA GLY A 279 18.12 -10.12 5.79
C GLY A 279 16.72 -10.46 6.30
N THR A 280 16.54 -11.68 6.87
CA THR A 280 15.26 -12.05 7.49
C THR A 280 14.99 -11.30 8.79
N ALA A 281 16.02 -10.85 9.53
CA ALA A 281 15.86 -9.96 10.67
C ALA A 281 15.34 -8.57 10.22
N ILE A 282 15.87 -8.00 9.14
CA ILE A 282 15.36 -6.75 8.53
C ILE A 282 13.89 -6.92 8.10
N ALA A 283 13.57 -8.05 7.43
CA ALA A 283 12.20 -8.37 7.02
C ALA A 283 11.24 -8.46 8.23
N THR A 284 11.69 -9.08 9.31
CA THR A 284 10.92 -9.23 10.54
C THR A 284 10.64 -7.86 11.19
N VAL A 285 11.62 -6.98 11.24
CA VAL A 285 11.44 -5.61 11.76
C VAL A 285 10.44 -4.83 10.89
N LEU A 286 10.58 -4.88 9.56
CA LEU A 286 9.65 -4.25 8.64
C LEU A 286 8.22 -4.82 8.81
N PHE A 287 8.08 -6.12 8.98
CA PHE A 287 6.80 -6.78 9.27
C PHE A 287 6.17 -6.24 10.56
N PHE A 288 6.92 -6.12 11.64
CA PHE A 288 6.39 -5.57 12.90
C PHE A 288 6.01 -4.10 12.78
N ILE A 289 6.77 -3.28 12.05
CA ILE A 289 6.41 -1.88 11.76
C ILE A 289 5.04 -1.83 11.06
N MET A 290 4.85 -2.66 10.01
CA MET A 290 3.57 -2.74 9.30
C MET A 290 2.44 -3.28 10.19
N LEU A 291 2.72 -4.29 10.99
CA LEU A 291 1.73 -4.91 11.89
C LEU A 291 1.22 -3.91 12.91
N VAL A 292 2.11 -3.17 13.57
CA VAL A 292 1.76 -2.12 14.54
C VAL A 292 0.87 -1.07 13.87
N TYR A 293 1.23 -0.65 12.66
CA TYR A 293 0.42 0.29 11.90
C TYR A 293 -0.98 -0.27 11.58
N ILE A 294 -1.06 -1.51 11.06
CA ILE A 294 -2.34 -2.15 10.71
C ILE A 294 -3.23 -2.30 11.95
N VAL A 295 -2.67 -2.77 13.06
CA VAL A 295 -3.40 -2.90 14.33
C VAL A 295 -3.91 -1.55 14.83
N PHE A 296 -3.09 -0.49 14.77
CA PHE A 296 -3.51 0.86 15.11
C PHE A 296 -4.67 1.35 14.24
N VAL A 297 -4.59 1.11 12.95
CA VAL A 297 -5.64 1.49 11.99
C VAL A 297 -6.94 0.74 12.27
N LEU A 298 -6.88 -0.58 12.43
CA LEU A 298 -8.07 -1.40 12.75
C LEU A 298 -8.72 -0.98 14.08
N TRP A 299 -7.90 -0.68 15.10
CA TRP A 299 -8.39 -0.17 16.38
C TRP A 299 -9.12 1.16 16.23
N ARG A 300 -8.61 2.07 15.39
CA ARG A 300 -9.26 3.36 15.07
C ARG A 300 -10.61 3.16 14.39
N VAL A 301 -10.69 2.23 13.44
CA VAL A 301 -11.96 1.92 12.76
C VAL A 301 -12.99 1.39 13.75
N TYR A 302 -12.59 0.37 14.51
CA TYR A 302 -13.48 -0.23 15.51
C TYR A 302 -14.03 0.80 16.52
N LYS A 303 -13.18 1.72 16.96
CA LYS A 303 -13.62 2.79 17.87
C LYS A 303 -14.61 3.76 17.19
N GLN A 304 -14.42 4.09 15.92
CA GLN A 304 -15.34 4.97 15.19
C GLN A 304 -16.72 4.34 14.95
N GLU A 305 -16.79 3.04 14.70
CA GLU A 305 -18.06 2.31 14.57
C GLU A 305 -18.87 2.36 15.85
N GLN A 306 -18.22 2.17 17.00
CA GLN A 306 -18.88 2.26 18.32
C GLN A 306 -19.38 3.67 18.70
N GLU A 307 -18.78 4.72 18.17
CA GLU A 307 -19.23 6.11 18.40
C GLU A 307 -20.40 6.52 17.50
N THR A 308 -20.76 5.70 16.52
CA THR A 308 -21.81 6.00 15.51
C THR A 308 -23.10 5.21 15.76
N ASP A 309 -23.03 4.12 16.54
CA ASP A 309 -24.17 3.36 17.06
C ASP A 309 -24.67 3.95 18.40
#